data_bf6dff7dc9741deb5246909f55c91c5d
#
_entry.id   bf6dff7dc9741deb5246909f55c91c5d
#
_cell.length_a   1.000
_cell.length_b   1.000
_cell.length_c   1.000
_cell.angle_alpha   90.00
_cell.angle_beta   90.00
_cell.angle_gamma   90.00
#
_symmetry.space_group_name_H-M   'P 1'
#
loop_
_entity.id
_entity.type
_entity.pdbx_description
1 polymer ?
#
loop_
_entity_poly.entity_id
_entity_poly.type
_entity_poly.pdbx_seq_one_letter_code
_entity_poly.pdbx_strand_id
1 'polypeptide(L)'
;MHTISIYNTASRQVEPVVPHEEGRLTMYTCGPTVYHYAHIGNLRTYIMEDVLEKLFVLAGYEVKRGMNITDVGHLTSDADTGEDKMLEGAKREGKTAMEIARFYTEAFFADCEKLNIKKPEIVVPATSCIPEFIELIEKLFEKGYAYQAGGNVYFDTSKVEDYYRLTGHSAEDLMVGVRDDVTEDANKRNKTDFVLWFTTSKFGEQELRWDSPWGYGYPGWHIECSAISLKYLGEYLDIHAGGVDNIFPHHTNEIAQSEAAIGHEWCRYWFHPRHLNDKSGKMSKSKGGILTVSVLEEKGYKPLAYRFFCLQSHYMKQLVFSYETLDNAASAYEKLLSRVANIKAAAAKEGTEPDETAVAEYVDRFIETVGGDLNTSLGLTLLYEVLKSELSPATKLATIERFDSVLSLDLMKAEPEAEEAPAEDLSRLEELLVRRAEAKKAKDWATADAIRNEVKAAGYMIVDTPEGAKLKKL
;
A
#
# COMPACT_ATOMS: atom_id res chain seq x y z
N MET A 1 -5.76 24.70 -10.71
CA MET A 1 -5.48 23.27 -10.78
C MET A 1 -4.20 23.06 -11.58
N HIS A 2 -3.31 22.24 -11.11
CA HIS A 2 -2.06 21.89 -11.83
C HIS A 2 -2.26 20.58 -12.60
N THR A 3 -1.57 20.46 -13.72
CA THR A 3 -1.57 19.21 -14.50
C THR A 3 -0.66 18.19 -13.85
N ILE A 4 -1.17 17.00 -13.58
CA ILE A 4 -0.42 15.85 -13.09
C ILE A 4 -0.30 14.86 -14.23
N SER A 5 0.89 14.34 -14.46
CA SER A 5 1.16 13.28 -15.44
C SER A 5 1.56 12.00 -14.74
N ILE A 6 1.14 10.86 -15.28
CA ILE A 6 1.52 9.53 -14.77
C ILE A 6 1.85 8.60 -15.95
N TYR A 7 2.69 7.62 -15.70
CA TYR A 7 2.88 6.55 -16.65
C TYR A 7 1.60 5.70 -16.72
N ASN A 8 0.94 5.74 -17.87
CA ASN A 8 -0.24 4.95 -18.14
C ASN A 8 0.17 3.60 -18.75
N THR A 9 -0.16 2.50 -18.07
CA THR A 9 0.18 1.16 -18.55
C THR A 9 -0.49 0.82 -19.87
N ALA A 10 -1.67 1.36 -20.15
CA ALA A 10 -2.39 1.11 -21.39
C ALA A 10 -1.67 1.73 -22.62
N SER A 11 -1.26 3.00 -22.53
CA SER A 11 -0.52 3.69 -23.58
C SER A 11 0.99 3.45 -23.54
N ARG A 12 1.53 3.01 -22.39
CA ARG A 12 2.96 2.88 -22.10
C ARG A 12 3.74 4.19 -22.20
N GLN A 13 3.09 5.28 -21.91
CA GLN A 13 3.65 6.62 -21.94
C GLN A 13 3.33 7.38 -20.67
N VAL A 14 4.16 8.35 -20.35
CA VAL A 14 3.85 9.35 -19.32
C VAL A 14 2.96 10.39 -19.99
N GLU A 15 1.76 10.56 -19.50
CA GLU A 15 0.77 11.46 -20.10
C GLU A 15 -0.01 12.23 -19.04
N PRO A 16 -0.49 13.43 -19.36
CA PRO A 16 -1.29 14.23 -18.45
C PRO A 16 -2.61 13.54 -18.15
N VAL A 17 -2.99 13.51 -16.88
CA VAL A 17 -4.30 13.02 -16.46
C VAL A 17 -5.34 14.10 -16.69
N VAL A 18 -6.30 13.80 -17.56
CA VAL A 18 -7.45 14.66 -17.86
C VAL A 18 -8.70 13.92 -17.38
N PRO A 19 -9.28 14.32 -16.24
CA PRO A 19 -10.50 13.69 -15.73
C PRO A 19 -11.69 13.83 -16.67
N HIS A 20 -12.64 12.91 -16.57
CA HIS A 20 -13.92 12.99 -17.30
C HIS A 20 -14.75 14.20 -16.88
N GLU A 21 -14.71 14.53 -15.58
CA GLU A 21 -15.38 15.69 -15.01
C GLU A 21 -14.33 16.70 -14.56
N GLU A 22 -14.42 17.94 -15.04
CA GLU A 22 -13.45 18.99 -14.72
C GLU A 22 -13.36 19.22 -13.19
N GLY A 23 -12.15 19.15 -12.66
CA GLY A 23 -11.88 19.35 -11.22
C GLY A 23 -12.19 18.15 -10.33
N ARG A 24 -12.80 17.09 -10.86
CA ARG A 24 -13.12 15.86 -10.10
C ARG A 24 -12.44 14.66 -10.71
N LEU A 25 -11.87 13.82 -9.87
CA LEU A 25 -11.15 12.62 -10.28
C LEU A 25 -11.75 11.39 -9.59
N THR A 26 -12.08 10.38 -10.38
CA THR A 26 -12.45 9.06 -9.86
C THR A 26 -11.26 8.13 -9.86
N MET A 27 -11.02 7.44 -8.74
CA MET A 27 -9.91 6.51 -8.57
C MET A 27 -10.41 5.22 -7.94
N TYR A 28 -10.13 4.08 -8.55
CA TYR A 28 -10.38 2.76 -7.96
C TYR A 28 -9.07 2.05 -7.70
N THR A 29 -8.94 1.47 -6.51
CA THR A 29 -7.74 0.74 -6.10
C THR A 29 -8.12 -0.68 -5.68
N CYS A 30 -7.45 -1.68 -6.25
CA CYS A 30 -7.67 -3.06 -5.85
C CYS A 30 -7.34 -3.25 -4.37
N GLY A 31 -8.31 -3.72 -3.61
CA GLY A 31 -8.16 -3.97 -2.18
C GLY A 31 -7.46 -5.29 -1.86
N PRO A 32 -7.20 -5.56 -0.58
CA PRO A 32 -6.56 -6.78 -0.15
C PRO A 32 -7.51 -7.97 -0.18
N THR A 33 -6.96 -9.17 -0.45
CA THR A 33 -7.61 -10.44 -0.10
C THR A 33 -7.32 -10.74 1.37
N VAL A 34 -8.36 -10.73 2.20
CA VAL A 34 -8.24 -10.67 3.67
C VAL A 34 -8.22 -12.05 4.34
N TYR A 35 -7.28 -12.90 3.97
CA TYR A 35 -7.03 -14.21 4.58
C TYR A 35 -5.73 -14.26 5.39
N HIS A 36 -4.92 -13.22 5.33
CA HIS A 36 -3.64 -13.08 6.01
C HIS A 36 -3.23 -11.61 6.09
N TYR A 37 -2.28 -11.28 7.00
CA TYR A 37 -1.68 -9.95 7.05
C TYR A 37 -1.12 -9.52 5.69
N ALA A 38 -1.26 -8.23 5.37
CA ALA A 38 -0.55 -7.63 4.25
C ALA A 38 0.97 -7.61 4.55
N HIS A 39 1.78 -8.05 3.60
CA HIS A 39 3.22 -7.88 3.72
C HIS A 39 3.64 -6.48 3.24
N ILE A 40 4.81 -6.01 3.66
CA ILE A 40 5.29 -4.66 3.32
C ILE A 40 5.35 -4.43 1.81
N GLY A 41 5.57 -5.46 0.99
CA GLY A 41 5.52 -5.36 -0.47
C GLY A 41 4.15 -4.95 -1.02
N ASN A 42 3.05 -5.45 -0.44
CA ASN A 42 1.70 -4.98 -0.79
C ASN A 42 1.51 -3.53 -0.34
N LEU A 43 1.95 -3.20 0.87
CA LEU A 43 1.79 -1.86 1.44
C LEU A 43 2.55 -0.78 0.65
N ARG A 44 3.64 -1.14 -0.05
CA ARG A 44 4.30 -0.21 -0.99
C ARG A 44 3.34 0.28 -2.08
N THR A 45 2.53 -0.61 -2.66
CA THR A 45 1.53 -0.22 -3.67
C THR A 45 0.54 0.77 -3.09
N TYR A 46 -0.04 0.47 -1.92
CA TYR A 46 -0.99 1.36 -1.23
C TYR A 46 -0.37 2.71 -0.81
N ILE A 47 0.93 2.74 -0.45
CA ILE A 47 1.65 4.00 -0.22
C ILE A 47 1.69 4.85 -1.49
N MET A 48 1.99 4.26 -2.66
CA MET A 48 2.06 5.01 -3.91
C MET A 48 0.68 5.49 -4.39
N GLU A 49 -0.34 4.69 -4.20
CA GLU A 49 -1.75 5.06 -4.45
C GLU A 49 -2.19 6.22 -3.54
N ASP A 50 -1.82 6.19 -2.27
CA ASP A 50 -2.09 7.25 -1.30
C ASP A 50 -1.38 8.57 -1.65
N VAL A 51 -0.13 8.48 -2.08
CA VAL A 51 0.63 9.66 -2.54
C VAL A 51 0.00 10.25 -3.79
N LEU A 52 -0.44 9.40 -4.72
CA LEU A 52 -1.11 9.85 -5.95
C LEU A 52 -2.42 10.60 -5.63
N GLU A 53 -3.28 10.04 -4.77
CA GLU A 53 -4.50 10.70 -4.32
C GLU A 53 -4.20 12.06 -3.68
N LYS A 54 -3.27 12.10 -2.71
CA LYS A 54 -2.90 13.32 -1.98
C LYS A 54 -2.29 14.38 -2.88
N LEU A 55 -1.53 13.96 -3.90
CA LEU A 55 -0.97 14.89 -4.88
C LEU A 55 -2.07 15.54 -5.73
N PHE A 56 -3.07 14.79 -6.18
CA PHE A 56 -4.22 15.37 -6.89
C PHE A 56 -4.99 16.34 -6.01
N VAL A 57 -5.18 16.01 -4.74
CA VAL A 57 -5.83 16.92 -3.77
C VAL A 57 -5.02 18.22 -3.59
N LEU A 58 -3.69 18.12 -3.44
CA LEU A 58 -2.81 19.30 -3.35
C LEU A 58 -2.84 20.13 -4.65
N ALA A 59 -2.96 19.48 -5.81
CA ALA A 59 -3.09 20.12 -7.12
C ALA A 59 -4.46 20.76 -7.36
N GLY A 60 -5.42 20.62 -6.43
CA GLY A 60 -6.73 21.27 -6.44
C GLY A 60 -7.87 20.42 -7.01
N TYR A 61 -7.72 19.11 -7.12
CA TYR A 61 -8.79 18.20 -7.54
C TYR A 61 -9.58 17.66 -6.35
N GLU A 62 -10.88 17.46 -6.54
CA GLU A 62 -11.71 16.63 -5.67
C GLU A 62 -11.53 15.16 -6.09
N VAL A 63 -10.99 14.32 -5.22
CA VAL A 63 -10.74 12.91 -5.52
C VAL A 63 -11.75 12.02 -4.82
N LYS A 64 -12.51 11.24 -5.61
CA LYS A 64 -13.42 10.20 -5.12
C LYS A 64 -12.76 8.85 -5.29
N ARG A 65 -12.30 8.23 -4.19
CA ARG A 65 -11.58 6.95 -4.21
C ARG A 65 -12.41 5.80 -3.68
N GLY A 66 -12.48 4.70 -4.47
CA GLY A 66 -13.09 3.43 -4.11
C GLY A 66 -12.08 2.31 -3.96
N MET A 67 -12.40 1.33 -3.09
CA MET A 67 -11.60 0.12 -2.85
C MET A 67 -12.54 -1.03 -2.47
N ASN A 68 -12.32 -2.23 -3.03
CA ASN A 68 -12.96 -3.44 -2.54
C ASN A 68 -12.21 -4.03 -1.33
N ILE A 69 -12.86 -4.92 -0.62
CA ILE A 69 -12.23 -5.91 0.26
C ILE A 69 -12.66 -7.28 -0.26
N THR A 70 -11.70 -8.08 -0.73
CA THR A 70 -11.97 -9.45 -1.17
C THR A 70 -12.11 -10.35 0.05
N ASP A 71 -13.35 -10.46 0.54
CA ASP A 71 -13.78 -11.27 1.69
C ASP A 71 -14.60 -12.51 1.29
N VAL A 72 -14.61 -12.81 0.01
CA VAL A 72 -15.24 -14.00 -0.60
C VAL A 72 -14.15 -14.98 -1.04
N GLY A 73 -14.53 -16.23 -1.31
CA GLY A 73 -13.61 -17.29 -1.71
C GLY A 73 -12.73 -16.88 -2.89
N HIS A 74 -11.42 -17.02 -2.72
CA HIS A 74 -10.42 -16.70 -3.74
C HIS A 74 -9.45 -17.86 -3.86
N LEU A 75 -9.31 -18.42 -5.06
CA LEU A 75 -8.41 -19.53 -5.33
C LEU A 75 -6.93 -19.11 -5.24
N THR A 76 -6.04 -20.03 -4.89
CA THR A 76 -4.61 -19.76 -4.67
C THR A 76 -3.88 -19.34 -5.94
N SER A 77 -4.42 -19.71 -7.11
CA SER A 77 -3.90 -19.32 -8.42
C SER A 77 -4.77 -18.25 -9.05
N ASP A 78 -4.17 -17.24 -9.63
CA ASP A 78 -4.85 -16.18 -10.39
C ASP A 78 -5.46 -16.70 -11.71
N ALA A 79 -5.27 -18.00 -12.03
CA ALA A 79 -5.79 -18.71 -13.20
C ALA A 79 -7.00 -19.62 -12.88
N ASP A 80 -7.83 -19.28 -11.90
CA ASP A 80 -9.02 -20.05 -11.47
C ASP A 80 -8.71 -21.48 -10.99
N THR A 81 -7.52 -21.72 -10.45
CA THR A 81 -7.08 -23.03 -9.94
C THR A 81 -6.49 -22.95 -8.53
N GLY A 82 -6.44 -24.07 -7.81
CA GLY A 82 -5.85 -24.16 -6.48
C GLY A 82 -6.85 -24.14 -5.34
N GLU A 83 -6.35 -24.23 -4.10
CA GLU A 83 -7.20 -24.21 -2.89
C GLU A 83 -7.72 -22.80 -2.58
N ASP A 84 -8.78 -22.71 -1.82
CA ASP A 84 -9.34 -21.43 -1.38
C ASP A 84 -8.51 -20.83 -0.24
N LYS A 85 -8.02 -19.61 -0.45
CA LYS A 85 -7.20 -18.86 0.52
C LYS A 85 -7.96 -18.55 1.81
N MET A 86 -9.28 -18.28 1.72
CA MET A 86 -10.10 -18.00 2.90
C MET A 86 -10.30 -19.26 3.75
N LEU A 87 -10.54 -20.41 3.10
CA LEU A 87 -10.65 -21.71 3.80
C LEU A 87 -9.33 -22.13 4.44
N GLU A 88 -8.19 -21.91 3.79
CA GLU A 88 -6.88 -22.15 4.39
C GLU A 88 -6.68 -21.30 5.65
N GLY A 89 -7.03 -20.01 5.58
CA GLY A 89 -6.98 -19.11 6.72
C GLY A 89 -7.89 -19.56 7.86
N ALA A 90 -9.13 -19.93 7.54
CA ALA A 90 -10.13 -20.41 8.51
C ALA A 90 -9.66 -21.69 9.22
N LYS A 91 -9.18 -22.68 8.48
CA LYS A 91 -8.63 -23.93 9.02
C LYS A 91 -7.40 -23.69 9.91
N ARG A 92 -6.49 -22.81 9.47
CA ARG A 92 -5.27 -22.49 10.22
C ARG A 92 -5.57 -21.89 11.59
N GLU A 93 -6.62 -21.07 11.69
CA GLU A 93 -6.94 -20.31 12.92
C GLU A 93 -8.14 -20.85 13.69
N GLY A 94 -8.83 -21.86 13.16
CA GLY A 94 -10.01 -22.45 13.78
C GLY A 94 -11.19 -21.47 13.88
N LYS A 95 -11.34 -20.58 12.90
CA LYS A 95 -12.36 -19.54 12.79
C LYS A 95 -13.18 -19.73 11.51
N THR A 96 -14.33 -19.05 11.41
CA THR A 96 -15.11 -18.98 10.17
C THR A 96 -14.43 -18.04 9.15
N ALA A 97 -14.75 -18.21 7.85
CA ALA A 97 -14.24 -17.34 6.80
C ALA A 97 -14.57 -15.85 7.06
N MET A 98 -15.79 -15.56 7.54
CA MET A 98 -16.19 -14.17 7.86
C MET A 98 -15.46 -13.58 9.08
N GLU A 99 -15.14 -14.38 10.09
CA GLU A 99 -14.32 -13.92 11.22
C GLU A 99 -12.88 -13.62 10.79
N ILE A 100 -12.32 -14.44 9.92
CA ILE A 100 -11.00 -14.23 9.32
C ILE A 100 -11.01 -12.95 8.48
N ALA A 101 -12.00 -12.80 7.60
CA ALA A 101 -12.11 -11.62 6.74
C ALA A 101 -12.19 -10.34 7.55
N ARG A 102 -13.01 -10.28 8.59
CA ARG A 102 -13.12 -9.12 9.47
C ARG A 102 -11.82 -8.82 10.18
N PHE A 103 -11.20 -9.83 10.78
CA PHE A 103 -9.95 -9.69 11.52
C PHE A 103 -8.82 -9.11 10.63
N TYR A 104 -8.61 -9.68 9.44
CA TYR A 104 -7.55 -9.20 8.56
C TYR A 104 -7.87 -7.89 7.85
N THR A 105 -9.15 -7.56 7.67
CA THR A 105 -9.58 -6.21 7.23
C THR A 105 -9.20 -5.15 8.26
N GLU A 106 -9.49 -5.40 9.53
CA GLU A 106 -9.13 -4.50 10.64
C GLU A 106 -7.61 -4.36 10.76
N ALA A 107 -6.88 -5.48 10.68
CA ALA A 107 -5.41 -5.49 10.70
C ALA A 107 -4.80 -4.72 9.52
N PHE A 108 -5.36 -4.86 8.31
CA PHE A 108 -4.91 -4.12 7.14
C PHE A 108 -5.07 -2.61 7.32
N PHE A 109 -6.22 -2.13 7.78
CA PHE A 109 -6.42 -0.71 8.00
C PHE A 109 -5.61 -0.16 9.18
N ALA A 110 -5.35 -0.97 10.22
CA ALA A 110 -4.44 -0.59 11.29
C ALA A 110 -3.00 -0.41 10.78
N ASP A 111 -2.52 -1.28 9.89
CA ASP A 111 -1.21 -1.12 9.24
C ASP A 111 -1.19 0.10 8.29
N CYS A 112 -2.28 0.36 7.57
CA CYS A 112 -2.44 1.56 6.76
C CYS A 112 -2.35 2.85 7.60
N GLU A 113 -3.02 2.89 8.75
CA GLU A 113 -2.97 4.03 9.68
C GLU A 113 -1.54 4.30 10.18
N LYS A 114 -0.81 3.25 10.58
CA LYS A 114 0.60 3.36 11.01
C LYS A 114 1.53 3.91 9.91
N LEU A 115 1.16 3.69 8.65
CA LEU A 115 1.88 4.16 7.47
C LEU A 115 1.33 5.48 6.92
N ASN A 116 0.39 6.13 7.60
CA ASN A 116 -0.32 7.33 7.13
C ASN A 116 -0.95 7.18 5.74
N ILE A 117 -1.41 5.97 5.41
CA ILE A 117 -2.19 5.69 4.21
C ILE A 117 -3.64 6.05 4.50
N LYS A 118 -4.18 7.00 3.76
CA LYS A 118 -5.58 7.44 3.90
C LYS A 118 -6.52 6.30 3.53
N LYS A 119 -7.47 5.98 4.41
CA LYS A 119 -8.56 5.07 4.07
C LYS A 119 -9.42 5.68 2.97
N PRO A 120 -9.70 4.94 1.86
CA PRO A 120 -10.59 5.42 0.83
C PRO A 120 -11.96 5.82 1.38
N GLU A 121 -12.61 6.77 0.73
CA GLU A 121 -13.96 7.20 1.08
C GLU A 121 -14.98 6.06 0.93
N ILE A 122 -14.79 5.25 -0.11
CA ILE A 122 -15.65 4.10 -0.42
C ILE A 122 -14.83 2.83 -0.23
N VAL A 123 -15.16 2.04 0.80
CA VAL A 123 -14.58 0.72 1.05
C VAL A 123 -15.71 -0.30 1.09
N VAL A 124 -15.66 -1.28 0.18
CA VAL A 124 -16.77 -2.19 -0.08
C VAL A 124 -16.32 -3.65 0.04
N PRO A 125 -16.83 -4.42 1.03
CA PRO A 125 -16.64 -5.86 1.05
C PRO A 125 -17.33 -6.52 -0.15
N ALA A 126 -16.66 -7.45 -0.83
CA ALA A 126 -17.21 -8.15 -1.99
C ALA A 126 -18.51 -8.89 -1.65
N THR A 127 -18.60 -9.50 -0.46
CA THR A 127 -19.81 -10.18 0.02
C THR A 127 -21.05 -9.29 0.09
N SER A 128 -20.88 -7.96 0.15
CA SER A 128 -22.00 -7.00 0.18
C SER A 128 -22.52 -6.62 -1.22
N CYS A 129 -21.90 -7.12 -2.29
CA CYS A 129 -22.22 -6.75 -3.68
C CYS A 129 -22.62 -7.96 -4.55
N ILE A 130 -23.03 -9.05 -3.97
CA ILE A 130 -23.44 -10.26 -4.70
C ILE A 130 -24.57 -9.97 -5.73
N PRO A 131 -25.61 -9.20 -5.41
CA PRO A 131 -26.64 -8.86 -6.40
C PRO A 131 -26.07 -8.12 -7.62
N GLU A 132 -25.14 -7.20 -7.42
CA GLU A 132 -24.50 -6.43 -8.49
C GLU A 132 -23.60 -7.30 -9.37
N PHE A 133 -22.95 -8.30 -8.78
CA PHE A 133 -22.17 -9.29 -9.55
C PHE A 133 -23.10 -10.10 -10.46
N ILE A 134 -24.24 -10.56 -9.94
CA ILE A 134 -25.22 -11.29 -10.72
C ILE A 134 -25.77 -10.40 -11.86
N GLU A 135 -26.15 -9.16 -11.56
CA GLU A 135 -26.65 -8.21 -12.58
C GLU A 135 -25.63 -7.97 -13.69
N LEU A 136 -24.36 -7.80 -13.36
CA LEU A 136 -23.30 -7.60 -14.34
C LEU A 136 -23.12 -8.85 -15.21
N ILE A 137 -23.16 -10.05 -14.64
CA ILE A 137 -23.07 -11.32 -15.37
C ILE A 137 -24.30 -11.50 -16.31
N GLU A 138 -25.51 -11.16 -15.84
CA GLU A 138 -26.70 -11.19 -16.68
C GLU A 138 -26.59 -10.28 -17.90
N LYS A 139 -26.08 -9.04 -17.73
CA LYS A 139 -25.76 -8.13 -18.86
C LYS A 139 -24.76 -8.75 -19.84
N LEU A 140 -23.74 -9.45 -19.33
CA LEU A 140 -22.77 -10.14 -20.18
C LEU A 140 -23.40 -11.30 -20.96
N PHE A 141 -24.35 -12.01 -20.37
CA PHE A 141 -25.15 -13.03 -21.09
C PHE A 141 -26.01 -12.42 -22.19
N GLU A 142 -26.75 -11.35 -21.86
CA GLU A 142 -27.63 -10.64 -22.83
C GLU A 142 -26.84 -10.15 -24.06
N LYS A 143 -25.62 -9.68 -23.82
CA LYS A 143 -24.71 -9.20 -24.89
C LYS A 143 -23.92 -10.33 -25.54
N GLY A 144 -24.06 -11.56 -25.05
CA GLY A 144 -23.46 -12.76 -25.61
C GLY A 144 -21.97 -12.93 -25.29
N TYR A 145 -21.42 -12.27 -24.27
CA TYR A 145 -20.04 -12.43 -23.78
C TYR A 145 -19.89 -13.51 -22.72
N ALA A 146 -20.99 -13.99 -22.13
CA ALA A 146 -20.96 -15.06 -21.13
C ALA A 146 -21.60 -16.34 -21.66
N TYR A 147 -21.13 -17.49 -21.14
CA TYR A 147 -21.71 -18.80 -21.40
C TYR A 147 -21.60 -19.70 -20.17
N GLN A 148 -22.50 -20.70 -20.07
CA GLN A 148 -22.46 -21.71 -19.03
C GLN A 148 -21.92 -23.04 -19.58
N ALA A 149 -20.98 -23.67 -18.87
CA ALA A 149 -20.45 -24.98 -19.19
C ALA A 149 -19.98 -25.71 -17.89
N GLY A 150 -20.20 -27.01 -17.81
CA GLY A 150 -19.81 -27.83 -16.64
C GLY A 150 -20.38 -27.33 -15.29
N GLY A 151 -21.48 -26.56 -15.33
CA GLY A 151 -22.07 -25.91 -14.16
C GLY A 151 -21.61 -24.46 -13.94
N ASN A 152 -20.40 -24.10 -14.31
CA ASN A 152 -19.84 -22.77 -14.09
C ASN A 152 -20.20 -21.78 -15.22
N VAL A 153 -20.11 -20.48 -14.92
CA VAL A 153 -20.28 -19.41 -15.89
C VAL A 153 -18.92 -18.82 -16.25
N TYR A 154 -18.66 -18.69 -17.54
CA TYR A 154 -17.42 -18.20 -18.11
C TYR A 154 -17.63 -16.97 -18.95
N PHE A 155 -16.61 -16.11 -19.00
CA PHE A 155 -16.47 -15.04 -19.98
C PHE A 155 -15.78 -15.58 -21.22
N ASP A 156 -16.35 -15.30 -22.40
CA ASP A 156 -15.82 -15.69 -23.72
C ASP A 156 -14.86 -14.62 -24.25
N THR A 157 -13.57 -14.79 -24.00
CA THR A 157 -12.52 -13.83 -24.35
C THR A 157 -12.32 -13.69 -25.88
N SER A 158 -12.75 -14.69 -26.68
CA SER A 158 -12.67 -14.63 -28.15
C SER A 158 -13.52 -13.52 -28.76
N LYS A 159 -14.44 -12.94 -28.00
CA LYS A 159 -15.32 -11.86 -28.44
C LYS A 159 -14.76 -10.46 -28.16
N VAL A 160 -13.62 -10.37 -27.48
CA VAL A 160 -12.91 -9.11 -27.21
C VAL A 160 -11.80 -8.93 -28.22
N GLU A 161 -11.92 -7.89 -29.06
CA GLU A 161 -11.03 -7.69 -30.22
C GLU A 161 -9.57 -7.47 -29.81
N ASP A 162 -9.32 -6.71 -28.74
CA ASP A 162 -7.97 -6.41 -28.24
C ASP A 162 -7.83 -6.79 -26.75
N TYR A 163 -8.05 -8.08 -26.47
CA TYR A 163 -8.04 -8.61 -25.09
C TYR A 163 -6.73 -8.33 -24.35
N TYR A 164 -5.59 -8.36 -25.06
CA TYR A 164 -4.27 -8.20 -24.45
C TYR A 164 -3.73 -6.75 -24.45
N ARG A 165 -4.53 -5.75 -24.80
CA ARG A 165 -4.07 -4.36 -24.97
C ARG A 165 -3.32 -3.80 -23.77
N LEU A 166 -3.72 -4.16 -22.54
CA LEU A 166 -3.07 -3.68 -21.31
C LEU A 166 -1.69 -4.33 -21.09
N THR A 167 -1.52 -5.60 -21.48
CA THR A 167 -0.30 -6.37 -21.21
C THR A 167 0.88 -5.94 -22.07
N GLY A 168 0.61 -5.49 -23.27
CA GLY A 168 1.62 -5.21 -24.28
C GLY A 168 2.31 -6.42 -24.89
N HIS A 169 1.81 -7.61 -24.57
CA HIS A 169 2.29 -8.88 -25.08
C HIS A 169 1.26 -9.49 -26.02
N SER A 170 1.71 -10.33 -26.95
CA SER A 170 0.81 -11.17 -27.76
C SER A 170 0.32 -12.36 -26.93
N ALA A 171 -0.74 -13.01 -27.41
CA ALA A 171 -1.22 -14.27 -26.83
C ALA A 171 -0.10 -15.33 -26.72
N GLU A 172 0.78 -15.37 -27.73
CA GLU A 172 1.90 -16.31 -27.82
C GLU A 172 2.97 -16.02 -26.74
N ASP A 173 3.30 -14.75 -26.49
CA ASP A 173 4.25 -14.33 -25.46
C ASP A 173 3.81 -14.72 -24.06
N LEU A 174 2.51 -14.58 -23.76
CA LEU A 174 1.94 -14.93 -22.47
C LEU A 174 1.81 -16.43 -22.24
N MET A 175 1.61 -17.20 -23.33
CA MET A 175 1.56 -18.68 -23.27
C MET A 175 2.91 -19.31 -22.90
N VAL A 176 4.03 -18.66 -23.25
CA VAL A 176 5.39 -19.13 -22.89
C VAL A 176 5.65 -18.99 -21.37
N GLY A 177 4.93 -18.10 -20.67
CA GLY A 177 5.03 -17.88 -19.22
C GLY A 177 4.00 -18.63 -18.37
N VAL A 178 3.07 -19.37 -18.98
CA VAL A 178 2.08 -20.19 -18.25
C VAL A 178 2.80 -21.38 -17.64
N ARG A 179 2.79 -21.49 -16.30
CA ARG A 179 3.38 -22.62 -15.58
C ARG A 179 2.75 -23.92 -16.07
N ASP A 180 3.57 -24.95 -16.28
CA ASP A 180 3.16 -26.30 -16.68
C ASP A 180 2.17 -26.98 -15.71
N ASP A 181 1.90 -26.36 -14.54
CA ASP A 181 1.07 -26.89 -13.46
C ASP A 181 -0.42 -26.45 -13.53
N VAL A 182 -0.82 -25.67 -14.54
CA VAL A 182 -2.23 -25.23 -14.67
C VAL A 182 -3.05 -26.37 -15.26
N THR A 183 -3.88 -27.00 -14.44
CA THR A 183 -4.85 -28.02 -14.89
C THR A 183 -5.82 -27.38 -15.88
N GLU A 184 -5.78 -27.78 -17.15
CA GLU A 184 -6.71 -27.27 -18.17
C GLU A 184 -8.16 -27.57 -17.75
N ASP A 185 -8.99 -26.51 -17.76
CA ASP A 185 -10.43 -26.66 -17.56
C ASP A 185 -11.08 -27.00 -18.91
N ALA A 186 -11.46 -28.24 -19.10
CA ALA A 186 -12.07 -28.76 -20.34
C ALA A 186 -13.42 -28.09 -20.68
N ASN A 187 -14.01 -27.33 -19.76
CA ASN A 187 -15.27 -26.61 -19.99
C ASN A 187 -15.05 -25.25 -20.65
N LYS A 188 -13.84 -24.71 -20.63
CA LYS A 188 -13.49 -23.45 -21.29
C LYS A 188 -13.49 -23.63 -22.82
N ARG A 189 -14.11 -22.70 -23.54
CA ARG A 189 -14.08 -22.65 -25.02
C ARG A 189 -12.70 -22.20 -25.52
N ASN A 190 -12.11 -21.23 -24.82
CA ASN A 190 -10.76 -20.71 -25.10
C ASN A 190 -9.92 -20.81 -23.82
N LYS A 191 -8.62 -21.02 -23.96
CA LYS A 191 -7.71 -21.14 -22.80
C LYS A 191 -7.70 -19.91 -21.88
N THR A 192 -7.97 -18.76 -22.45
CA THR A 192 -8.00 -17.47 -21.75
C THR A 192 -9.34 -17.13 -21.12
N ASP A 193 -10.40 -17.91 -21.41
CA ASP A 193 -11.69 -17.70 -20.75
C ASP A 193 -11.54 -17.83 -19.22
N PHE A 194 -12.26 -17.02 -18.49
CA PHE A 194 -12.17 -16.99 -17.03
C PHE A 194 -13.57 -17.13 -16.42
N VAL A 195 -13.60 -17.57 -15.17
CA VAL A 195 -14.86 -17.86 -14.48
C VAL A 195 -15.47 -16.57 -13.94
N LEU A 196 -16.74 -16.35 -14.22
CA LEU A 196 -17.57 -15.28 -13.68
C LEU A 196 -18.34 -15.73 -12.45
N TRP A 197 -18.83 -17.01 -12.45
CA TRP A 197 -19.56 -17.60 -11.34
C TRP A 197 -19.26 -19.09 -11.24
N PHE A 198 -18.84 -19.52 -10.06
CA PHE A 198 -18.56 -20.92 -9.74
C PHE A 198 -19.79 -21.57 -9.13
N THR A 199 -20.30 -22.67 -9.68
CA THR A 199 -21.28 -23.54 -9.04
C THR A 199 -20.66 -24.88 -8.63
N THR A 200 -19.59 -25.28 -9.33
CA THR A 200 -18.81 -26.49 -9.06
C THR A 200 -17.33 -26.10 -8.93
N SER A 201 -16.67 -26.65 -7.92
CA SER A 201 -15.22 -26.48 -7.73
C SER A 201 -14.56 -27.84 -7.57
N LYS A 202 -13.41 -28.03 -8.22
CA LYS A 202 -12.56 -29.23 -8.05
C LYS A 202 -11.78 -29.19 -6.73
N PHE A 203 -11.73 -28.05 -6.05
CA PHE A 203 -10.85 -27.75 -4.92
C PHE A 203 -11.54 -27.70 -3.56
N GLY A 204 -12.74 -28.30 -3.44
CA GLY A 204 -13.52 -28.39 -2.20
C GLY A 204 -14.73 -27.44 -2.18
N GLU A 205 -15.54 -27.59 -1.14
CA GLU A 205 -16.72 -26.75 -0.95
C GLU A 205 -16.33 -25.42 -0.32
N GLN A 206 -16.75 -24.32 -0.94
CA GLN A 206 -16.65 -22.98 -0.38
C GLN A 206 -17.65 -22.81 0.77
N GLU A 207 -17.21 -22.16 1.86
CA GLU A 207 -18.08 -21.84 2.99
C GLU A 207 -19.12 -20.79 2.61
N LEU A 208 -18.73 -19.79 1.79
CA LEU A 208 -19.58 -18.68 1.38
C LEU A 208 -20.10 -18.92 -0.03
N ARG A 209 -21.42 -19.12 -0.14
CA ARG A 209 -22.11 -19.37 -1.42
C ARG A 209 -23.48 -18.73 -1.40
N TRP A 210 -23.96 -18.33 -2.57
CA TRP A 210 -25.24 -17.64 -2.76
C TRP A 210 -26.05 -18.25 -3.89
N ASP A 211 -27.36 -18.04 -3.84
CA ASP A 211 -28.25 -18.39 -4.95
C ASP A 211 -28.01 -17.46 -6.12
N SER A 212 -28.02 -18.02 -7.33
CA SER A 212 -27.92 -17.28 -8.59
C SER A 212 -28.78 -17.93 -9.67
N PRO A 213 -29.06 -17.25 -10.80
CA PRO A 213 -29.76 -17.85 -11.93
C PRO A 213 -29.09 -19.10 -12.50
N TRP A 214 -27.79 -19.28 -12.24
CA TRP A 214 -26.98 -20.40 -12.75
C TRP A 214 -26.80 -21.52 -11.74
N GLY A 215 -27.19 -21.30 -10.51
CA GLY A 215 -27.12 -22.26 -9.40
C GLY A 215 -26.46 -21.68 -8.15
N TYR A 216 -26.44 -22.47 -7.07
CA TYR A 216 -25.87 -22.13 -5.80
C TYR A 216 -24.34 -22.13 -5.89
N GLY A 217 -23.69 -20.93 -5.70
CA GLY A 217 -22.27 -20.77 -5.98
C GLY A 217 -21.67 -19.47 -5.44
N TYR A 218 -20.55 -19.06 -6.02
CA TYR A 218 -19.82 -17.88 -5.62
C TYR A 218 -19.17 -17.18 -6.85
N PRO A 219 -18.90 -15.85 -6.77
CA PRO A 219 -18.33 -15.08 -7.86
C PRO A 219 -16.89 -15.48 -8.17
N GLY A 220 -16.46 -15.28 -9.42
CA GLY A 220 -15.06 -15.23 -9.79
C GLY A 220 -14.39 -13.95 -9.25
N TRP A 221 -13.07 -13.94 -9.20
CA TRP A 221 -12.31 -12.84 -8.59
C TRP A 221 -12.44 -11.51 -9.37
N HIS A 222 -12.48 -11.57 -10.69
CA HIS A 222 -12.42 -10.35 -11.51
C HIS A 222 -13.72 -9.55 -11.53
N ILE A 223 -14.88 -10.20 -11.29
CA ILE A 223 -16.18 -9.54 -11.32
C ILE A 223 -16.35 -8.55 -10.16
N GLU A 224 -15.65 -8.77 -9.04
CA GLU A 224 -15.73 -7.92 -7.84
C GLU A 224 -15.40 -6.48 -8.16
N CYS A 225 -14.17 -6.25 -8.67
CA CYS A 225 -13.68 -4.90 -8.95
C CYS A 225 -14.48 -4.20 -10.03
N SER A 226 -14.87 -4.92 -11.10
CA SER A 226 -15.71 -4.37 -12.15
C SER A 226 -17.06 -3.89 -11.61
N ALA A 227 -17.82 -4.74 -10.93
CA ALA A 227 -19.14 -4.39 -10.46
C ALA A 227 -19.13 -3.34 -9.36
N ILE A 228 -18.18 -3.42 -8.42
CA ILE A 228 -18.05 -2.44 -7.33
C ILE A 228 -17.69 -1.06 -7.89
N SER A 229 -16.71 -0.98 -8.79
CA SER A 229 -16.31 0.30 -9.37
C SER A 229 -17.42 0.92 -10.21
N LEU A 230 -18.10 0.14 -11.06
CA LEU A 230 -19.24 0.59 -11.86
C LEU A 230 -20.37 1.13 -10.97
N LYS A 231 -20.67 0.44 -9.86
CA LYS A 231 -21.73 0.86 -8.94
C LYS A 231 -21.43 2.18 -8.22
N TYR A 232 -20.22 2.33 -7.71
CA TYR A 232 -19.87 3.43 -6.80
C TYR A 232 -19.17 4.60 -7.47
N LEU A 233 -18.47 4.36 -8.58
CA LEU A 233 -17.71 5.39 -9.32
C LEU A 233 -18.24 5.66 -10.72
N GLY A 234 -19.17 4.81 -11.23
CA GLY A 234 -19.82 4.98 -12.52
C GLY A 234 -19.08 4.32 -13.70
N GLU A 235 -19.61 4.57 -14.89
CA GLU A 235 -19.14 3.93 -16.13
C GLU A 235 -17.91 4.61 -16.74
N TYR A 236 -17.47 5.73 -16.18
CA TYR A 236 -16.29 6.48 -16.61
C TYR A 236 -15.35 6.64 -15.43
N LEU A 237 -14.41 5.71 -15.32
CA LEU A 237 -13.38 5.73 -14.32
C LEU A 237 -12.13 6.46 -14.84
N ASP A 238 -11.59 7.41 -14.09
CA ASP A 238 -10.37 8.10 -14.52
C ASP A 238 -9.14 7.23 -14.30
N ILE A 239 -8.89 6.78 -13.06
CA ILE A 239 -7.69 6.01 -12.72
C ILE A 239 -8.08 4.68 -12.07
N HIS A 240 -7.53 3.58 -12.58
CA HIS A 240 -7.52 2.28 -11.91
C HIS A 240 -6.10 1.92 -11.49
N ALA A 241 -5.93 1.57 -10.22
CA ALA A 241 -4.63 1.30 -9.62
C ALA A 241 -4.56 -0.10 -8.98
N GLY A 242 -3.38 -0.70 -9.06
CA GLY A 242 -3.04 -1.97 -8.43
C GLY A 242 -1.57 -2.31 -8.62
N GLY A 243 -1.09 -3.41 -8.06
CA GLY A 243 0.28 -3.87 -8.31
C GLY A 243 0.48 -4.31 -9.77
N VAL A 244 1.73 -4.35 -10.24
CA VAL A 244 2.03 -4.86 -11.60
C VAL A 244 1.54 -6.29 -11.82
N ASP A 245 1.31 -7.07 -10.77
CA ASP A 245 0.72 -8.41 -10.85
C ASP A 245 -0.72 -8.37 -11.33
N ASN A 246 -1.45 -7.26 -11.09
CA ASN A 246 -2.83 -7.09 -11.48
C ASN A 246 -2.98 -6.83 -12.98
N ILE A 247 -1.92 -6.42 -13.68
CA ILE A 247 -1.99 -6.15 -15.14
C ILE A 247 -2.59 -7.35 -15.87
N PHE A 248 -2.06 -8.55 -15.58
CA PHE A 248 -2.57 -9.80 -16.12
C PHE A 248 -2.56 -10.91 -15.07
N PRO A 249 -3.68 -11.64 -14.92
CA PRO A 249 -4.90 -11.55 -15.73
C PRO A 249 -5.93 -10.53 -15.20
N HIS A 250 -5.80 -9.99 -13.97
CA HIS A 250 -6.87 -9.33 -13.22
C HIS A 250 -7.45 -8.11 -13.95
N HIS A 251 -6.67 -7.05 -14.14
CA HIS A 251 -7.15 -5.83 -14.81
C HIS A 251 -7.49 -6.07 -16.29
N THR A 252 -6.78 -6.99 -16.96
CA THR A 252 -7.13 -7.40 -18.34
C THR A 252 -8.55 -7.98 -18.39
N ASN A 253 -8.90 -8.83 -17.41
CA ASN A 253 -10.23 -9.42 -17.32
C ASN A 253 -11.28 -8.40 -16.90
N GLU A 254 -10.95 -7.45 -16.02
CA GLU A 254 -11.86 -6.37 -15.65
C GLU A 254 -12.19 -5.46 -16.84
N ILE A 255 -11.21 -5.10 -17.67
CA ILE A 255 -11.44 -4.37 -18.92
C ILE A 255 -12.42 -5.13 -19.79
N ALA A 256 -12.17 -6.42 -20.02
CA ALA A 256 -13.02 -7.24 -20.86
C ALA A 256 -14.48 -7.27 -20.37
N GLN A 257 -14.71 -7.50 -19.06
CA GLN A 257 -16.06 -7.56 -18.49
C GLN A 257 -16.75 -6.18 -18.49
N SER A 258 -16.05 -5.16 -17.99
CA SER A 258 -16.64 -3.83 -17.83
C SER A 258 -17.02 -3.24 -19.18
N GLU A 259 -16.12 -3.23 -20.15
CA GLU A 259 -16.39 -2.65 -21.46
C GLU A 259 -17.37 -3.47 -22.30
N ALA A 260 -17.38 -4.80 -22.19
CA ALA A 260 -18.42 -5.62 -22.78
C ALA A 260 -19.80 -5.28 -22.21
N ALA A 261 -19.89 -5.01 -20.90
CA ALA A 261 -21.15 -4.67 -20.26
C ALA A 261 -21.65 -3.26 -20.57
N ILE A 262 -20.76 -2.24 -20.61
CA ILE A 262 -21.17 -0.84 -20.83
C ILE A 262 -21.14 -0.45 -22.31
N GLY A 263 -20.24 -1.01 -23.13
CA GLY A 263 -20.15 -0.78 -24.57
C GLY A 263 -19.23 0.37 -24.99
N HIS A 264 -18.40 0.87 -24.08
CA HIS A 264 -17.39 1.89 -24.35
C HIS A 264 -16.16 1.69 -23.44
N GLU A 265 -15.10 2.49 -23.64
CA GLU A 265 -13.93 2.50 -22.77
C GLU A 265 -14.34 2.84 -21.33
N TRP A 266 -13.96 1.96 -20.40
CA TRP A 266 -14.31 2.10 -18.98
C TRP A 266 -13.33 2.96 -18.20
N CYS A 267 -12.02 2.68 -18.32
CA CYS A 267 -10.98 3.35 -17.55
C CYS A 267 -9.88 3.90 -18.47
N ARG A 268 -9.53 5.18 -18.24
CA ARG A 268 -8.51 5.87 -19.07
C ARG A 268 -7.09 5.60 -18.64
N TYR A 269 -6.80 5.65 -17.32
CA TYR A 269 -5.44 5.61 -16.82
C TYR A 269 -5.24 4.41 -15.90
N TRP A 270 -4.20 3.63 -16.20
CA TRP A 270 -3.86 2.39 -15.48
C TRP A 270 -2.54 2.57 -14.76
N PHE A 271 -2.59 2.64 -13.41
CA PHE A 271 -1.46 2.93 -12.55
C PHE A 271 -0.95 1.68 -11.83
N HIS A 272 0.32 1.29 -12.09
CA HIS A 272 0.90 0.04 -11.57
C HIS A 272 2.29 0.25 -10.96
N PRO A 273 2.37 0.45 -9.63
CA PRO A 273 3.66 0.43 -8.93
C PRO A 273 4.38 -0.91 -9.06
N ARG A 274 5.72 -0.84 -9.27
CA ARG A 274 6.57 -2.03 -9.34
C ARG A 274 6.74 -2.70 -7.98
N HIS A 275 7.10 -3.99 -8.01
CA HIS A 275 7.28 -4.80 -6.80
C HIS A 275 8.35 -4.28 -5.85
N LEU A 276 8.15 -4.59 -4.57
CA LEU A 276 9.21 -4.67 -3.59
C LEU A 276 9.86 -6.07 -3.69
N ASN A 277 11.15 -6.09 -3.95
CA ASN A 277 11.95 -7.31 -4.03
C ASN A 277 12.81 -7.46 -2.76
N ASP A 278 13.19 -8.67 -2.45
CA ASP A 278 14.33 -8.96 -1.58
C ASP A 278 15.54 -9.40 -2.43
N LYS A 279 16.67 -9.71 -1.80
CA LYS A 279 17.88 -10.19 -2.50
C LYS A 279 17.66 -11.50 -3.29
N SER A 280 16.57 -12.24 -3.02
CA SER A 280 16.22 -13.50 -3.69
C SER A 280 15.20 -13.33 -4.82
N GLY A 281 14.70 -12.10 -5.06
CA GLY A 281 13.70 -11.76 -6.07
C GLY A 281 12.44 -11.15 -5.48
N LYS A 282 11.26 -11.40 -6.08
CA LYS A 282 9.98 -10.89 -5.56
C LYS A 282 9.73 -11.41 -4.15
N MET A 283 9.41 -10.50 -3.24
CA MET A 283 8.98 -10.83 -1.88
C MET A 283 7.64 -11.58 -1.96
N SER A 284 7.57 -12.78 -1.39
CA SER A 284 6.35 -13.59 -1.41
C SER A 284 6.12 -14.29 -0.08
N LYS A 285 4.86 -14.60 0.21
CA LYS A 285 4.41 -15.27 1.44
C LYS A 285 5.03 -16.66 1.65
N SER A 286 5.51 -17.33 0.60
CA SER A 286 5.97 -18.73 0.61
C SER A 286 7.44 -18.93 1.01
N LYS A 287 8.25 -17.86 1.12
CA LYS A 287 9.73 -17.94 1.30
C LYS A 287 10.24 -17.73 2.74
N GLY A 288 9.41 -17.99 3.76
CA GLY A 288 9.77 -17.83 5.18
C GLY A 288 9.23 -16.50 5.74
N GLY A 289 8.70 -16.51 6.94
CA GLY A 289 8.01 -15.47 7.70
C GLY A 289 7.53 -14.23 6.94
N ILE A 290 6.24 -13.95 6.98
CA ILE A 290 5.68 -12.77 6.30
C ILE A 290 6.21 -11.50 6.97
N LEU A 291 6.88 -10.65 6.21
CA LEU A 291 7.40 -9.38 6.69
C LEU A 291 6.28 -8.33 6.69
N THR A 292 5.73 -8.07 7.88
CA THR A 292 4.62 -7.13 8.13
C THR A 292 5.13 -5.86 8.81
N VAL A 293 4.26 -4.85 8.95
CA VAL A 293 4.56 -3.64 9.73
C VAL A 293 4.90 -4.01 11.18
N SER A 294 4.13 -4.93 11.79
CA SER A 294 4.37 -5.38 13.17
C SER A 294 5.77 -5.98 13.35
N VAL A 295 6.25 -6.77 12.37
CA VAL A 295 7.61 -7.33 12.42
C VAL A 295 8.68 -6.24 12.34
N LEU A 296 8.43 -5.14 11.61
CA LEU A 296 9.33 -3.99 11.60
C LEU A 296 9.31 -3.28 12.96
N GLU A 297 8.14 -3.09 13.57
CA GLU A 297 8.00 -2.48 14.90
C GLU A 297 8.70 -3.31 15.98
N GLU A 298 8.55 -4.65 15.98
CA GLU A 298 9.23 -5.57 16.90
C GLU A 298 10.77 -5.47 16.81
N LYS A 299 11.28 -5.10 15.62
CA LYS A 299 12.69 -4.85 15.39
C LYS A 299 13.13 -3.43 15.74
N GLY A 300 12.21 -2.58 16.21
CA GLY A 300 12.47 -1.22 16.64
C GLY A 300 12.37 -0.15 15.54
N TYR A 301 11.87 -0.48 14.36
CA TYR A 301 11.64 0.50 13.30
C TYR A 301 10.33 1.26 13.51
N LYS A 302 10.34 2.57 13.33
CA LYS A 302 9.11 3.35 13.17
C LYS A 302 8.45 2.99 11.83
N PRO A 303 7.13 2.76 11.76
CA PRO A 303 6.45 2.46 10.49
C PRO A 303 6.71 3.50 9.40
N LEU A 304 6.75 4.78 9.75
CA LEU A 304 7.02 5.86 8.79
C LEU A 304 8.45 5.87 8.23
N ALA A 305 9.41 5.21 8.88
CA ALA A 305 10.72 4.96 8.27
C ALA A 305 10.60 4.04 7.05
N TYR A 306 9.67 3.07 7.08
CA TYR A 306 9.37 2.26 5.90
C TYR A 306 8.65 3.06 4.82
N ARG A 307 7.69 3.94 5.17
CA ARG A 307 7.08 4.85 4.20
C ARG A 307 8.15 5.73 3.55
N PHE A 308 9.03 6.34 4.34
CA PHE A 308 10.15 7.15 3.84
C PHE A 308 11.07 6.35 2.90
N PHE A 309 11.39 5.09 3.25
CA PHE A 309 12.14 4.18 2.38
C PHE A 309 11.47 3.99 1.02
N CYS A 310 10.15 3.81 0.98
CA CYS A 310 9.40 3.67 -0.26
C CYS A 310 9.46 4.95 -1.11
N LEU A 311 9.36 6.14 -0.48
CA LEU A 311 9.35 7.44 -1.17
C LEU A 311 10.71 7.81 -1.78
N GLN A 312 11.81 7.20 -1.33
CA GLN A 312 13.15 7.44 -1.89
C GLN A 312 13.34 6.87 -3.30
N SER A 313 12.43 6.03 -3.77
CA SER A 313 12.51 5.40 -5.09
C SER A 313 11.26 5.69 -5.92
N HIS A 314 11.46 5.96 -7.20
CA HIS A 314 10.35 6.09 -8.14
C HIS A 314 9.50 4.80 -8.18
N TYR A 315 8.17 4.93 -8.23
CA TYR A 315 7.24 3.79 -8.18
C TYR A 315 7.43 2.78 -9.33
N MET A 316 7.88 3.25 -10.51
CA MET A 316 8.19 2.41 -11.68
C MET A 316 9.52 1.67 -11.58
N LYS A 317 10.32 1.91 -10.53
CA LYS A 317 11.57 1.16 -10.28
C LYS A 317 11.31 0.03 -9.29
N GLN A 318 11.94 -1.11 -9.53
CA GLN A 318 12.00 -2.18 -8.54
C GLN A 318 12.78 -1.67 -7.33
N LEU A 319 12.17 -1.81 -6.16
CA LEU A 319 12.79 -1.45 -4.89
C LEU A 319 13.26 -2.73 -4.19
N VAL A 320 14.53 -2.77 -3.81
CA VAL A 320 15.11 -3.94 -3.11
C VAL A 320 15.15 -3.64 -1.62
N PHE A 321 14.43 -4.46 -0.87
CA PHE A 321 14.41 -4.43 0.58
C PHE A 321 15.58 -5.23 1.17
N SER A 322 16.24 -4.65 2.15
CA SER A 322 17.06 -5.33 3.13
C SER A 322 17.01 -4.55 4.43
N TYR A 323 17.32 -5.16 5.56
CA TYR A 323 17.41 -4.42 6.82
C TYR A 323 18.46 -3.31 6.74
N GLU A 324 19.58 -3.53 6.05
CA GLU A 324 20.60 -2.50 5.82
C GLU A 324 20.04 -1.27 5.07
N THR A 325 19.24 -1.49 4.01
CA THR A 325 18.62 -0.37 3.27
C THR A 325 17.55 0.35 4.11
N LEU A 326 16.83 -0.40 4.96
CA LEU A 326 15.87 0.18 5.88
C LEU A 326 16.58 0.94 7.02
N ASP A 327 17.70 0.45 7.57
CA ASP A 327 18.51 1.15 8.58
C ASP A 327 18.99 2.52 8.07
N ASN A 328 19.46 2.56 6.81
CA ASN A 328 19.85 3.81 6.17
C ASN A 328 18.67 4.79 6.03
N ALA A 329 17.51 4.29 5.62
CA ALA A 329 16.29 5.09 5.50
C ALA A 329 15.80 5.57 6.87
N ALA A 330 15.79 4.71 7.88
CA ALA A 330 15.40 5.05 9.25
C ALA A 330 16.31 6.13 9.84
N SER A 331 17.64 5.98 9.68
CA SER A 331 18.59 7.01 10.13
C SER A 331 18.41 8.34 9.40
N ALA A 332 18.11 8.32 8.10
CA ALA A 332 17.85 9.54 7.33
C ALA A 332 16.52 10.20 7.75
N TYR A 333 15.49 9.39 8.03
CA TYR A 333 14.19 9.87 8.50
C TYR A 333 14.32 10.52 9.89
N GLU A 334 15.03 9.91 10.85
CA GLU A 334 15.28 10.52 12.17
C GLU A 334 16.02 11.86 12.05
N LYS A 335 17.04 11.94 11.20
CA LYS A 335 17.74 13.21 10.93
C LYS A 335 16.84 14.26 10.31
N LEU A 336 15.87 13.83 9.46
CA LEU A 336 14.88 14.75 8.89
C LEU A 336 13.96 15.29 9.98
N LEU A 337 13.42 14.44 10.84
CA LEU A 337 12.58 14.83 11.98
C LEU A 337 13.30 15.82 12.90
N SER A 338 14.56 15.53 13.28
CA SER A 338 15.36 16.41 14.13
C SER A 338 15.58 17.81 13.50
N ARG A 339 15.83 17.87 12.18
CA ARG A 339 15.95 19.16 11.47
C ARG A 339 14.65 19.95 11.47
N VAL A 340 13.51 19.30 11.21
CA VAL A 340 12.20 19.98 11.22
C VAL A 340 11.86 20.46 12.62
N ALA A 341 12.12 19.66 13.65
CA ALA A 341 11.94 20.03 15.05
C ALA A 341 12.74 21.29 15.42
N ASN A 342 13.99 21.38 14.97
CA ASN A 342 14.84 22.57 15.20
C ASN A 342 14.28 23.83 14.50
N ILE A 343 13.77 23.69 13.25
CA ILE A 343 13.12 24.79 12.55
C ILE A 343 11.84 25.23 13.28
N LYS A 344 11.05 24.27 13.77
CA LYS A 344 9.84 24.52 14.57
C LYS A 344 10.15 25.31 15.85
N ALA A 345 11.23 24.92 16.56
CA ALA A 345 11.69 25.65 17.73
C ALA A 345 12.18 27.08 17.39
N ALA A 346 12.86 27.26 16.25
CA ALA A 346 13.29 28.57 15.77
C ALA A 346 12.10 29.46 15.40
N ALA A 347 11.13 28.95 14.66
CA ALA A 347 9.91 29.68 14.28
C ALA A 347 9.10 30.15 15.51
N ALA A 348 8.99 29.29 16.53
CA ALA A 348 8.34 29.64 17.78
C ALA A 348 9.06 30.79 18.55
N LYS A 349 10.38 30.90 18.42
CA LYS A 349 11.17 31.99 19.02
C LYS A 349 11.06 33.30 18.25
N GLU A 350 11.03 33.22 16.92
CA GLU A 350 10.98 34.41 16.06
C GLU A 350 9.60 35.03 16.03
N GLY A 351 8.54 34.21 16.08
CA GLY A 351 7.15 34.66 16.06
C GLY A 351 6.76 35.43 14.79
N THR A 352 7.44 35.16 13.67
CA THR A 352 7.17 35.79 12.38
C THR A 352 6.10 35.02 11.61
N GLU A 353 5.31 35.74 10.79
CA GLU A 353 4.38 35.10 9.87
C GLU A 353 5.14 34.53 8.66
N PRO A 354 4.63 33.45 8.03
CA PRO A 354 5.21 32.89 6.81
C PRO A 354 5.04 33.86 5.62
N ASP A 355 5.98 33.87 4.70
CA ASP A 355 5.85 34.48 3.39
C ASP A 355 5.01 33.58 2.49
N GLU A 356 3.72 33.86 2.38
CA GLU A 356 2.77 33.07 1.61
C GLU A 356 3.10 33.01 0.11
N THR A 357 3.78 34.04 -0.43
CA THR A 357 4.22 34.04 -1.83
C THR A 357 5.34 33.01 -2.05
N ALA A 358 6.32 33.00 -1.18
CA ALA A 358 7.41 32.01 -1.22
C ALA A 358 6.88 30.59 -0.97
N VAL A 359 5.93 30.43 -0.04
CA VAL A 359 5.26 29.13 0.18
C VAL A 359 4.58 28.66 -1.09
N ALA A 360 3.78 29.51 -1.74
CA ALA A 360 3.08 29.17 -2.97
C ALA A 360 4.04 28.76 -4.11
N GLU A 361 5.12 29.51 -4.31
CA GLU A 361 6.15 29.19 -5.31
C GLU A 361 6.78 27.81 -5.09
N TYR A 362 7.11 27.47 -3.85
CA TYR A 362 7.67 26.16 -3.53
C TYR A 362 6.62 25.03 -3.66
N VAL A 363 5.37 25.28 -3.33
CA VAL A 363 4.26 24.31 -3.50
C VAL A 363 4.03 24.04 -4.98
N ASP A 364 4.00 25.06 -5.83
CA ASP A 364 3.87 24.93 -7.28
C ASP A 364 5.01 24.08 -7.85
N ARG A 365 6.27 24.39 -7.48
CA ARG A 365 7.43 23.59 -7.85
C ARG A 365 7.33 22.15 -7.37
N PHE A 366 6.80 21.92 -6.18
CA PHE A 366 6.61 20.56 -5.65
C PHE A 366 5.58 19.79 -6.46
N ILE A 367 4.44 20.43 -6.77
CA ILE A 367 3.39 19.80 -7.60
C ILE A 367 3.93 19.48 -8.99
N GLU A 368 4.66 20.40 -9.64
CA GLU A 368 5.30 20.15 -10.92
C GLU A 368 6.33 19.01 -10.86
N THR A 369 7.16 19.02 -9.83
CA THR A 369 8.25 18.04 -9.66
C THR A 369 7.71 16.62 -9.40
N VAL A 370 6.78 16.49 -8.44
CA VAL A 370 6.19 15.19 -8.10
C VAL A 370 5.15 14.79 -9.13
N GLY A 371 4.41 15.77 -9.70
CA GLY A 371 3.40 15.56 -10.73
C GLY A 371 3.95 15.12 -12.09
N GLY A 372 5.25 15.21 -12.29
CA GLY A 372 5.94 14.58 -13.41
C GLY A 372 6.21 13.10 -13.15
N ASP A 373 5.16 12.27 -13.28
CA ASP A 373 5.19 10.82 -13.08
C ASP A 373 5.45 10.37 -11.63
N LEU A 374 4.78 11.01 -10.68
CA LEU A 374 4.82 10.69 -9.23
C LEU A 374 6.25 10.54 -8.69
N ASN A 375 7.13 11.49 -9.02
CA ASN A 375 8.54 11.43 -8.66
C ASN A 375 8.80 11.86 -7.22
N THR A 376 8.45 10.99 -6.26
CA THR A 376 8.60 11.26 -4.82
C THR A 376 10.06 11.49 -4.39
N SER A 377 11.01 10.85 -5.07
CA SER A 377 12.43 11.02 -4.76
C SER A 377 12.93 12.45 -5.05
N LEU A 378 12.45 13.08 -6.13
CA LEU A 378 12.70 14.49 -6.39
C LEU A 378 11.90 15.40 -5.43
N GLY A 379 10.68 15.01 -5.05
CA GLY A 379 9.93 15.70 -3.99
C GLY A 379 10.69 15.76 -2.67
N LEU A 380 11.33 14.65 -2.25
CA LEU A 380 12.22 14.64 -1.09
C LEU A 380 13.45 15.52 -1.29
N THR A 381 14.01 15.57 -2.50
CA THR A 381 15.13 16.48 -2.81
C THR A 381 14.72 17.93 -2.61
N LEU A 382 13.53 18.31 -3.10
CA LEU A 382 13.01 19.66 -2.92
C LEU A 382 12.73 19.98 -1.44
N LEU A 383 12.24 19.02 -0.66
CA LEU A 383 12.11 19.15 0.79
C LEU A 383 13.45 19.48 1.45
N TYR A 384 14.54 18.79 1.08
CA TYR A 384 15.87 19.10 1.59
C TYR A 384 16.42 20.46 1.10
N GLU A 385 16.00 20.95 -0.08
CA GLU A 385 16.29 22.30 -0.55
C GLU A 385 15.63 23.35 0.37
N VAL A 386 14.34 23.19 0.68
CA VAL A 386 13.61 24.06 1.63
C VAL A 386 14.33 24.11 2.99
N LEU A 387 14.71 22.94 3.53
CA LEU A 387 15.42 22.88 4.82
C LEU A 387 16.72 23.68 4.84
N LYS A 388 17.44 23.76 3.69
CA LYS A 388 18.72 24.45 3.54
C LYS A 388 18.59 25.90 3.06
N SER A 389 17.42 26.33 2.61
CA SER A 389 17.20 27.68 2.06
C SER A 389 17.41 28.77 3.11
N GLU A 390 17.46 30.02 2.66
CA GLU A 390 17.55 31.21 3.52
C GLU A 390 16.16 31.75 3.93
N LEU A 391 15.09 30.97 3.68
CA LEU A 391 13.73 31.34 4.10
C LEU A 391 13.64 31.44 5.62
N SER A 392 12.72 32.27 6.13
CA SER A 392 12.43 32.32 7.56
C SER A 392 11.95 30.94 8.08
N PRO A 393 12.20 30.61 9.35
CA PRO A 393 11.71 29.36 9.94
C PRO A 393 10.20 29.17 9.78
N ALA A 394 9.40 30.22 9.91
CA ALA A 394 7.94 30.18 9.70
C ALA A 394 7.58 29.80 8.26
N THR A 395 8.23 30.41 7.26
CA THR A 395 8.02 30.10 5.84
C THR A 395 8.43 28.68 5.51
N LYS A 396 9.57 28.20 6.05
CA LYS A 396 9.99 26.80 5.90
C LYS A 396 8.96 25.82 6.44
N LEU A 397 8.43 26.09 7.65
CA LEU A 397 7.43 25.20 8.25
C LEU A 397 6.14 25.13 7.43
N ALA A 398 5.61 26.30 7.02
CA ALA A 398 4.42 26.36 6.18
C ALA A 398 4.62 25.59 4.86
N THR A 399 5.79 25.71 4.25
CA THR A 399 6.15 24.95 3.03
C THR A 399 6.25 23.45 3.29
N ILE A 400 6.93 23.04 4.38
CA ILE A 400 7.07 21.63 4.79
C ILE A 400 5.71 21.00 5.07
N GLU A 401 4.81 21.70 5.74
CA GLU A 401 3.45 21.24 6.02
C GLU A 401 2.69 20.92 4.72
N ARG A 402 2.81 21.80 3.72
CA ARG A 402 2.19 21.57 2.40
C ARG A 402 2.79 20.34 1.70
N PHE A 403 4.10 20.17 1.76
CA PHE A 403 4.74 18.97 1.18
C PHE A 403 4.36 17.70 1.93
N ASP A 404 4.28 17.79 3.27
CA ASP A 404 3.95 16.64 4.11
C ASP A 404 2.47 16.23 4.01
N SER A 405 1.59 17.11 3.52
CA SER A 405 0.23 16.72 3.16
C SER A 405 0.18 15.62 2.08
N VAL A 406 1.24 15.51 1.26
CA VAL A 406 1.41 14.46 0.23
C VAL A 406 2.37 13.37 0.73
N LEU A 407 3.54 13.74 1.26
CA LEU A 407 4.56 12.77 1.70
C LEU A 407 4.09 11.98 2.93
N SER A 408 3.31 12.61 3.82
CA SER A 408 2.70 12.03 5.02
C SER A 408 3.70 11.30 5.92
N LEU A 409 4.77 12.02 6.24
CA LEU A 409 5.87 11.57 7.09
C LEU A 409 5.76 12.07 8.54
N ASP A 410 4.63 12.71 8.90
CA ASP A 410 4.40 13.31 10.23
C ASP A 410 5.47 14.36 10.62
N LEU A 411 5.98 15.09 9.64
CA LEU A 411 7.06 16.04 9.86
C LEU A 411 6.67 17.15 10.85
N MET A 412 5.41 17.57 10.84
CA MET A 412 4.90 18.60 11.74
C MET A 412 4.71 18.10 13.18
N LYS A 413 4.70 16.78 13.40
CA LYS A 413 4.67 16.16 14.74
C LYS A 413 6.08 15.99 15.33
N ALA A 414 7.13 16.34 14.58
CA ALA A 414 8.49 16.27 15.08
C ALA A 414 8.67 17.16 16.31
N GLU A 415 9.25 16.59 17.34
CA GLU A 415 9.61 17.29 18.58
C GLU A 415 11.14 17.39 18.66
N PRO A 416 11.67 18.49 19.23
CA PRO A 416 13.10 18.58 19.51
C PRO A 416 13.49 17.37 20.37
N GLU A 417 14.62 16.74 20.06
CA GLU A 417 15.22 15.82 21.01
C GLU A 417 15.35 16.56 22.34
N ALA A 418 14.82 15.98 23.42
CA ALA A 418 15.03 16.53 24.74
C ALA A 418 16.52 16.79 24.90
N GLU A 419 16.91 18.00 25.30
CA GLU A 419 18.32 18.37 25.51
C GLU A 419 19.03 17.19 26.16
N GLU A 420 20.17 16.79 25.58
CA GLU A 420 21.03 15.80 26.24
C GLU A 420 21.23 16.28 27.67
N ALA A 421 21.07 15.35 28.62
CA ALA A 421 21.34 15.68 30.04
C ALA A 421 22.68 16.43 30.10
N PRO A 422 22.80 17.45 30.93
CA PRO A 422 24.05 18.19 31.07
C PRO A 422 25.23 17.21 31.19
N ALA A 423 26.36 17.54 30.56
CA ALA A 423 27.52 16.64 30.54
C ALA A 423 27.93 16.16 31.98
N GLU A 424 27.63 16.94 33.01
CA GLU A 424 27.78 16.58 34.41
C GLU A 424 26.84 15.44 34.83
N ASP A 425 25.60 15.40 34.33
CA ASP A 425 24.65 14.33 34.62
C ASP A 425 25.03 13.02 33.92
N LEU A 426 25.50 13.09 32.66
CA LEU A 426 26.01 11.93 31.95
C LEU A 426 27.24 11.33 32.59
N SER A 427 28.21 12.17 33.04
CA SER A 427 29.39 11.73 33.74
C SER A 427 29.03 11.03 35.07
N ARG A 428 28.05 11.57 35.80
CA ARG A 428 27.52 10.94 37.02
C ARG A 428 26.86 9.58 36.71
N LEU A 429 26.09 9.48 35.62
CA LEU A 429 25.45 8.23 35.23
C LEU A 429 26.49 7.17 34.81
N GLU A 430 27.58 7.58 34.16
CA GLU A 430 28.69 6.71 33.78
C GLU A 430 29.43 6.19 35.04
N GLU A 431 29.65 7.04 36.05
CA GLU A 431 30.18 6.63 37.36
C GLU A 431 29.27 5.59 38.03
N LEU A 432 27.94 5.75 37.94
CA LEU A 432 26.98 4.79 38.46
C LEU A 432 27.09 3.44 37.75
N LEU A 433 27.38 3.40 36.43
CA LEU A 433 27.62 2.13 35.73
C LEU A 433 28.84 1.40 36.26
N VAL A 434 29.94 2.12 36.52
CA VAL A 434 31.18 1.55 37.10
C VAL A 434 30.89 0.97 38.50
N ARG A 435 30.22 1.73 39.37
CA ARG A 435 29.82 1.28 40.71
C ARG A 435 28.91 0.06 40.67
N ARG A 436 27.95 0.02 39.72
CA ARG A 436 27.10 -1.15 39.55
C ARG A 436 27.88 -2.39 39.11
N ALA A 437 28.88 -2.24 38.24
CA ALA A 437 29.75 -3.33 37.80
C ALA A 437 30.57 -3.90 39.01
N GLU A 438 31.05 -3.03 39.88
CA GLU A 438 31.75 -3.41 41.12
C GLU A 438 30.83 -4.13 42.10
N ALA A 439 29.60 -3.61 42.34
CA ALA A 439 28.58 -4.25 43.16
C ALA A 439 28.23 -5.67 42.63
N LYS A 440 28.05 -5.83 41.32
CA LYS A 440 27.83 -7.15 40.70
C LYS A 440 29.02 -8.11 40.94
N LYS A 441 30.26 -7.64 40.81
CA LYS A 441 31.46 -8.46 41.13
C LYS A 441 31.51 -8.88 42.60
N ALA A 442 31.09 -7.98 43.52
CA ALA A 442 31.00 -8.25 44.93
C ALA A 442 29.77 -9.09 45.34
N LYS A 443 28.89 -9.44 44.38
CA LYS A 443 27.58 -10.09 44.60
C LYS A 443 26.62 -9.30 45.51
N ASP A 444 26.82 -7.98 45.58
CA ASP A 444 25.90 -7.04 46.24
C ASP A 444 24.78 -6.63 45.26
N TRP A 445 23.76 -7.50 45.20
CA TRP A 445 22.64 -7.32 44.31
C TRP A 445 21.73 -6.14 44.71
N ALA A 446 21.68 -5.84 46.01
CA ALA A 446 20.87 -4.75 46.54
C ALA A 446 21.39 -3.39 46.07
N THR A 447 22.70 -3.16 46.12
CA THR A 447 23.33 -1.95 45.57
C THR A 447 23.22 -1.89 44.04
N ALA A 448 23.37 -3.02 43.32
CA ALA A 448 23.25 -3.06 41.88
C ALA A 448 21.85 -2.71 41.42
N ASP A 449 20.80 -3.15 42.12
CA ASP A 449 19.39 -2.82 41.78
C ASP A 449 19.03 -1.39 42.20
N ALA A 450 19.55 -0.87 43.32
CA ALA A 450 19.37 0.54 43.65
C ALA A 450 19.93 1.48 42.59
N ILE A 451 21.13 1.20 42.09
CA ILE A 451 21.77 1.96 41.02
C ILE A 451 20.94 1.87 39.72
N ARG A 452 20.40 0.68 39.40
CA ARG A 452 19.53 0.52 38.24
C ARG A 452 18.27 1.39 38.32
N ASN A 453 17.68 1.48 39.50
CA ASN A 453 16.51 2.31 39.75
C ASN A 453 16.86 3.82 39.72
N GLU A 454 18.04 4.22 40.22
CA GLU A 454 18.52 5.60 40.12
C GLU A 454 18.73 6.02 38.65
N VAL A 455 19.39 5.18 37.88
CA VAL A 455 19.59 5.42 36.43
C VAL A 455 18.24 5.48 35.68
N LYS A 456 17.28 4.62 36.07
CA LYS A 456 15.94 4.65 35.51
C LYS A 456 15.17 5.94 35.86
N ALA A 457 15.30 6.41 37.10
CA ALA A 457 14.69 7.67 37.56
C ALA A 457 15.28 8.90 36.82
N ALA A 458 16.53 8.81 36.36
CA ALA A 458 17.18 9.81 35.52
C ALA A 458 16.81 9.72 34.04
N GLY A 459 15.86 8.85 33.64
CA GLY A 459 15.40 8.72 32.27
C GLY A 459 16.27 7.81 31.39
N TYR A 460 17.10 6.96 31.98
CA TYR A 460 17.97 6.03 31.26
C TYR A 460 17.75 4.59 31.67
N MET A 461 18.03 3.66 30.77
CA MET A 461 18.11 2.23 31.09
C MET A 461 19.53 1.71 30.91
N ILE A 462 19.91 0.73 31.75
CA ILE A 462 21.20 0.06 31.61
C ILE A 462 21.02 -1.17 30.73
N VAL A 463 21.79 -1.23 29.65
CA VAL A 463 21.87 -2.38 28.73
C VAL A 463 23.22 -3.06 28.96
N ASP A 464 23.20 -4.31 29.43
CA ASP A 464 24.41 -5.11 29.59
C ASP A 464 24.83 -5.67 28.20
N THR A 465 26.02 -5.33 27.71
CA THR A 465 26.60 -5.83 26.45
C THR A 465 27.86 -6.65 26.72
N PRO A 466 28.35 -7.46 25.76
CA PRO A 466 29.61 -8.19 25.90
C PRO A 466 30.82 -7.28 26.19
N GLU A 467 30.74 -6.01 25.78
CA GLU A 467 31.78 -4.98 25.94
C GLU A 467 31.64 -4.19 27.25
N GLY A 468 30.56 -4.41 28.02
CA GLY A 468 30.24 -3.69 29.25
C GLY A 468 28.81 -3.15 29.27
N ALA A 469 28.41 -2.56 30.41
CA ALA A 469 27.10 -1.93 30.54
C ALA A 469 27.09 -0.58 29.82
N LYS A 470 26.04 -0.29 29.06
CA LYS A 470 25.85 0.99 28.33
C LYS A 470 24.54 1.63 28.78
N LEU A 471 24.51 2.98 28.79
CA LEU A 471 23.29 3.75 29.00
C LEU A 471 22.49 3.83 27.69
N LYS A 472 21.19 3.62 27.81
CA LYS A 472 20.22 3.89 26.72
C LYS A 472 19.14 4.78 27.31
N LYS A 473 18.83 5.92 26.66
CA LYS A 473 17.73 6.80 27.05
C LYS A 473 16.39 6.05 26.94
N LEU A 474 15.50 6.21 27.90
CA LEU A 474 14.17 5.57 27.95
C LEU A 474 13.22 6.19 26.95
#